data_4ced676ab4747577d3a171cf3ab0ca06
#
_entry.id   4ced676ab4747577d3a171cf3ab0ca06
#
_cell.length_a   1.000
_cell.length_b   1.000
_cell.length_c   1.000
_cell.angle_alpha   90.00
_cell.angle_beta   90.00
_cell.angle_gamma   90.00
#
_symmetry.space_group_name_H-M   'P 1'
#
loop_
_entity.id
_entity.type
_entity.pdbx_description
1 polymer ?
#
loop_
_entity_poly.entity_id
_entity_poly.type
_entity_poly.pdbx_seq_one_letter_code
_entity_poly.pdbx_strand_id
1 'polypeptide(L)'
;MDLHHGTADIGIEIGEAIKKAIGDHKGIKRYAATSIPMDETLSRVSMDVSNRPYLIWKVDLKVEKLGEMDTELFKEWFQAFSQSAGITLHVENIYGDNSHHKIESCFKGLARSLKYALEIDKRIKNAIPSTKGKL
;
A
#
# COMPACT_ATOMS: atom_id res chain seq x y z
N MET A 1 -8.82 12.47 21.33
CA MET A 1 -8.19 12.47 20.00
C MET A 1 -9.16 11.84 19.01
N ASP A 2 -9.34 12.46 17.87
CA ASP A 2 -10.15 11.91 16.79
C ASP A 2 -9.35 10.81 16.06
N LEU A 3 -9.88 9.59 16.04
CA LEU A 3 -9.22 8.46 15.38
C LEU A 3 -9.09 8.66 13.86
N HIS A 4 -10.01 9.41 13.25
CA HIS A 4 -9.92 9.75 11.83
C HIS A 4 -8.67 10.57 11.53
N HIS A 5 -8.43 11.65 12.27
CA HIS A 5 -7.25 12.48 12.10
C HIS A 5 -5.97 11.71 12.40
N GLY A 6 -5.93 10.98 13.53
CA GLY A 6 -4.75 10.21 13.91
C GLY A 6 -4.38 9.13 12.89
N THR A 7 -5.38 8.42 12.37
CA THR A 7 -5.17 7.37 11.38
C THR A 7 -4.66 7.94 10.06
N ALA A 8 -5.28 9.00 9.56
CA ALA A 8 -4.84 9.66 8.33
C ALA A 8 -3.45 10.26 8.49
N ASP A 9 -3.16 10.91 9.61
CA ASP A 9 -1.84 11.50 9.88
C ASP A 9 -0.72 10.45 9.87
N ILE A 10 -0.95 9.30 10.47
CA ILE A 10 0.02 8.19 10.45
C ILE A 10 0.26 7.72 9.01
N GLY A 11 -0.81 7.56 8.24
CA GLY A 11 -0.70 7.19 6.82
C GLY A 11 0.11 8.22 6.03
N ILE A 12 -0.14 9.50 6.25
CA ILE A 12 0.60 10.59 5.61
C ILE A 12 2.08 10.56 6.00
N GLU A 13 2.38 10.46 7.28
CA GLU A 13 3.76 10.48 7.78
C GLU A 13 4.58 9.31 7.23
N ILE A 14 4.01 8.11 7.24
CA ILE A 14 4.68 6.92 6.70
C ILE A 14 4.87 7.09 5.19
N GLY A 15 3.85 7.58 4.49
CA GLY A 15 3.93 7.81 3.05
C GLY A 15 5.01 8.84 2.68
N GLU A 16 5.09 9.94 3.42
CA GLU A 16 6.12 10.96 3.22
C GLU A 16 7.52 10.41 3.49
N ALA A 17 7.68 9.60 4.52
CA ALA A 17 8.95 8.96 4.83
C ALA A 17 9.39 8.01 3.70
N ILE A 18 8.46 7.23 3.15
CA ILE A 18 8.72 6.35 2.01
C ILE A 18 9.11 7.17 0.78
N LYS A 19 8.36 8.21 0.46
CA LYS A 19 8.65 9.09 -0.67
C LYS A 19 10.04 9.70 -0.57
N LYS A 20 10.39 10.18 0.60
CA LYS A 20 11.72 10.74 0.86
C LYS A 20 12.82 9.68 0.69
N ALA A 21 12.59 8.46 1.16
CA ALA A 21 13.53 7.35 1.04
C ALA A 21 13.72 6.92 -0.42
N ILE A 22 12.65 6.95 -1.24
CA ILE A 22 12.71 6.60 -2.67
C ILE A 22 13.55 7.63 -3.44
N GLY A 23 13.43 8.89 -3.10
CA GLY A 23 14.14 9.97 -3.79
C GLY A 23 13.76 10.09 -5.26
N ASP A 24 14.72 9.91 -6.16
CA ASP A 24 14.56 10.09 -7.61
C ASP A 24 14.12 8.83 -8.36
N HIS A 25 13.77 7.77 -7.67
CA HIS A 25 13.32 6.48 -8.24
C HIS A 25 14.40 5.71 -9.01
N LYS A 26 15.65 6.12 -8.96
CA LYS A 26 16.73 5.44 -9.70
C LYS A 26 16.97 4.02 -9.19
N GLY A 27 17.03 3.09 -10.12
CA GLY A 27 17.43 1.71 -9.86
C GLY A 27 16.41 0.82 -9.16
N ILE A 28 15.24 1.32 -8.78
CA ILE A 28 14.22 0.49 -8.12
C ILE A 28 13.47 -0.38 -9.11
N LYS A 29 12.91 -1.49 -8.64
CA LYS A 29 12.08 -2.37 -9.47
C LYS A 29 10.77 -1.73 -9.89
N ARG A 30 10.24 -0.83 -9.08
CA ARG A 30 9.04 -0.01 -9.33
C ARG A 30 7.72 -0.75 -9.14
N TYR A 31 7.54 -1.92 -9.74
CA TYR A 31 6.29 -2.69 -9.67
C TYR A 31 6.42 -3.87 -8.72
N ALA A 32 5.36 -4.16 -8.01
CA ALA A 32 5.26 -5.40 -7.23
C ALA A 32 3.80 -5.77 -7.00
N ALA A 33 3.57 -7.05 -6.83
CA ALA A 33 2.28 -7.58 -6.40
C ALA A 33 2.53 -8.77 -5.49
N THR A 34 1.76 -8.85 -4.40
CA THR A 34 1.83 -9.99 -3.49
C THR A 34 0.44 -10.47 -3.14
N SER A 35 0.31 -11.77 -3.04
CA SER A 35 -0.90 -12.43 -2.55
C SER A 35 -0.59 -13.00 -1.18
N ILE A 36 -1.38 -12.62 -0.18
CA ILE A 36 -1.16 -12.97 1.23
C ILE A 36 -2.33 -13.81 1.73
N PRO A 37 -2.10 -15.08 2.03
CA PRO A 37 -3.10 -15.90 2.71
C PRO A 37 -3.02 -15.67 4.22
N MET A 38 -4.16 -15.71 4.87
CA MET A 38 -4.26 -15.75 6.32
C MET A 38 -5.46 -16.62 6.67
N ASP A 39 -5.20 -17.86 7.03
CA ASP A 39 -6.22 -18.90 7.27
C ASP A 39 -7.22 -18.97 6.11
N GLU A 40 -8.47 -18.55 6.30
CA GLU A 40 -9.54 -18.58 5.30
C GLU A 40 -9.52 -17.40 4.32
N THR A 41 -8.64 -16.43 4.53
CA THR A 41 -8.58 -15.17 3.79
C THR A 41 -7.43 -15.14 2.80
N LEU A 42 -7.69 -14.59 1.63
CA LEU A 42 -6.66 -14.28 0.64
C LEU A 42 -6.83 -12.84 0.19
N SER A 43 -5.77 -12.05 0.32
CA SER A 43 -5.74 -10.67 -0.18
C SER A 43 -4.57 -10.46 -1.13
N ARG A 44 -4.73 -9.53 -2.07
CA ARG A 44 -3.69 -9.16 -3.02
C ARG A 44 -3.45 -7.66 -2.98
N VAL A 45 -2.18 -7.27 -2.94
CA VAL A 45 -1.77 -5.87 -3.01
C VAL A 45 -0.81 -5.71 -4.17
N SER A 46 -1.19 -4.84 -5.11
CA SER A 46 -0.39 -4.54 -6.30
C SER A 46 -0.05 -3.05 -6.30
N MET A 47 1.16 -2.71 -6.71
CA MET A 47 1.57 -1.31 -6.73
C MET A 47 2.47 -0.96 -7.89
N ASP A 48 2.41 0.30 -8.24
CA ASP A 48 3.34 0.98 -9.13
C ASP A 48 3.87 2.22 -8.39
N VAL A 49 5.17 2.25 -8.13
CA VAL A 49 5.84 3.38 -7.49
C VAL A 49 6.08 4.43 -8.58
N SER A 50 4.99 5.05 -9.01
CA SER A 50 4.90 5.84 -10.24
C SER A 50 4.98 7.35 -10.04
N ASN A 51 4.96 7.82 -8.82
CA ASN A 51 4.73 9.22 -8.45
C ASN A 51 3.38 9.75 -8.96
N ARG A 52 2.44 8.88 -9.22
CA ARG A 52 1.04 9.17 -9.54
C ARG A 52 0.15 8.46 -8.54
N PRO A 53 -0.25 9.14 -7.45
CA PRO A 53 -1.05 8.51 -6.41
C PRO A 53 -2.43 8.12 -6.92
N TYR A 54 -2.81 6.89 -6.62
CA TYR A 54 -4.13 6.38 -6.91
C TYR A 54 -4.43 5.18 -6.02
N LEU A 55 -5.63 5.09 -5.49
CA LEU A 55 -6.04 3.93 -4.69
C LEU A 55 -7.27 3.27 -5.30
N ILE A 56 -7.16 1.97 -5.55
CA ILE A 56 -8.31 1.09 -5.74
C ILE A 56 -8.44 0.25 -4.48
N TRP A 57 -9.60 0.30 -3.85
CA TRP A 57 -9.89 -0.39 -2.61
C TRP A 57 -11.07 -1.33 -2.82
N LYS A 58 -10.80 -2.63 -2.86
CA LYS A 58 -11.82 -3.67 -3.01
C LYS A 58 -11.76 -4.64 -1.84
N VAL A 59 -12.06 -4.11 -0.66
CA VAL A 59 -12.07 -4.87 0.58
C VAL A 59 -13.43 -4.68 1.23
N ASP A 60 -14.22 -5.75 1.28
CA ASP A 60 -15.53 -5.74 1.90
C ASP A 60 -15.41 -6.19 3.35
N LEU A 61 -15.57 -5.24 4.25
CA LEU A 61 -15.57 -5.49 5.69
C LEU A 61 -17.02 -5.45 6.18
N LYS A 62 -17.57 -6.61 6.48
CA LYS A 62 -18.98 -6.77 6.87
C LYS A 62 -19.31 -6.23 8.25
N VAL A 63 -18.32 -5.82 9.04
CA VAL A 63 -18.50 -5.23 10.35
C VAL A 63 -18.14 -3.75 10.30
N GLU A 64 -18.83 -2.94 11.10
CA GLU A 64 -18.57 -1.51 11.15
C GLU A 64 -17.33 -1.16 11.98
N LYS A 65 -17.00 -2.02 12.93
CA LYS A 65 -15.85 -1.83 13.83
C LYS A 65 -15.05 -3.10 14.01
N LEU A 66 -13.74 -2.92 14.14
CA LEU A 66 -12.82 -3.93 14.66
C LEU A 66 -12.27 -3.39 15.98
N GLY A 67 -12.71 -3.98 17.10
CA GLY A 67 -12.47 -3.41 18.40
C GLY A 67 -13.14 -2.05 18.51
N GLU A 68 -12.39 -1.01 18.81
CA GLU A 68 -12.89 0.36 18.89
C GLU A 68 -12.69 1.16 17.58
N MET A 69 -12.10 0.54 16.58
CA MET A 69 -11.72 1.20 15.35
C MET A 69 -12.78 1.02 14.27
N ASP A 70 -13.27 2.11 13.69
CA ASP A 70 -14.18 2.06 12.56
C ASP A 70 -13.47 1.45 11.35
N THR A 71 -14.13 0.52 10.66
CA THR A 71 -13.53 -0.16 9.52
C THR A 71 -13.24 0.76 8.34
N GLU A 72 -13.97 1.87 8.22
CA GLU A 72 -13.70 2.91 7.22
C GLU A 72 -12.32 3.54 7.36
N LEU A 73 -11.76 3.56 8.58
CA LEU A 73 -10.45 4.15 8.83
C LEU A 73 -9.32 3.44 8.13
N PHE A 74 -9.47 2.15 7.84
CA PHE A 74 -8.45 1.40 7.11
C PHE A 74 -8.33 1.89 5.67
N LYS A 75 -9.44 2.11 4.99
CA LYS A 75 -9.44 2.70 3.64
C LYS A 75 -8.81 4.09 3.66
N GLU A 76 -9.17 4.91 4.64
CA GLU A 76 -8.61 6.26 4.78
C GLU A 76 -7.10 6.22 4.99
N TRP A 77 -6.62 5.27 5.79
CA TRP A 77 -5.19 5.08 5.99
C TRP A 77 -4.49 4.78 4.66
N PHE A 78 -5.00 3.80 3.89
CA PHE A 78 -4.42 3.44 2.60
C PHE A 78 -4.48 4.61 1.61
N GLN A 79 -5.56 5.38 1.63
CA GLN A 79 -5.69 6.57 0.79
C GLN A 79 -4.64 7.63 1.14
N ALA A 80 -4.48 7.92 2.43
CA ALA A 80 -3.48 8.88 2.91
C ALA A 80 -2.06 8.42 2.56
N PHE A 81 -1.78 7.13 2.73
CA PHE A 81 -0.49 6.55 2.37
C PHE A 81 -0.22 6.67 0.87
N SER A 82 -1.16 6.23 0.03
CA SER A 82 -1.04 6.30 -1.43
C SER A 82 -0.75 7.73 -1.91
N GLN A 83 -1.51 8.69 -1.40
CA GLN A 83 -1.34 10.11 -1.76
C GLN A 83 0.02 10.66 -1.35
N SER A 84 0.44 10.42 -0.12
CA SER A 84 1.70 10.98 0.39
C SER A 84 2.94 10.27 -0.13
N ALA A 85 2.85 8.97 -0.40
CA ALA A 85 3.96 8.20 -0.97
C ALA A 85 4.09 8.37 -2.50
N GLY A 86 3.05 8.82 -3.16
CA GLY A 86 3.04 8.92 -4.63
C GLY A 86 2.97 7.56 -5.31
N ILE A 87 2.16 6.66 -4.77
CA ILE A 87 2.07 5.27 -5.25
C ILE A 87 0.69 4.97 -5.79
N THR A 88 0.63 4.38 -6.98
CA THR A 88 -0.58 3.73 -7.47
C THR A 88 -0.71 2.40 -6.72
N LEU A 89 -1.82 2.21 -6.02
CA LEU A 89 -2.00 1.10 -5.10
C LEU A 89 -3.36 0.45 -5.31
N HIS A 90 -3.35 -0.84 -5.58
CA HIS A 90 -4.56 -1.65 -5.69
C HIS A 90 -4.58 -2.65 -4.56
N VAL A 91 -5.59 -2.55 -3.71
CA VAL A 91 -5.77 -3.43 -2.55
C VAL A 91 -7.09 -4.16 -2.71
N GLU A 92 -7.04 -5.48 -2.75
CA GLU A 92 -8.26 -6.28 -2.84
C GLU A 92 -8.21 -7.48 -1.92
N ASN A 93 -9.33 -7.75 -1.29
CA ASN A 93 -9.57 -9.02 -0.62
C ASN A 93 -10.28 -9.93 -1.62
N ILE A 94 -9.64 -11.04 -1.97
CA ILE A 94 -10.17 -11.98 -2.98
C ILE A 94 -11.32 -12.78 -2.37
N TYR A 95 -11.12 -13.28 -1.16
CA TYR A 95 -12.14 -13.95 -0.36
C TYR A 95 -11.69 -14.01 1.11
N GLY A 96 -12.63 -14.28 2.00
CA GLY A 96 -12.38 -14.42 3.42
C GLY A 96 -13.65 -14.12 4.22
N ASP A 97 -13.64 -14.52 5.48
CA ASP A 97 -14.78 -14.32 6.39
C ASP A 97 -14.44 -13.43 7.57
N ASN A 98 -13.23 -13.54 8.09
CA ASN A 98 -12.80 -12.80 9.28
C ASN A 98 -12.25 -11.43 8.90
N SER A 99 -12.90 -10.36 9.38
CA SER A 99 -12.52 -8.98 9.04
C SER A 99 -11.11 -8.60 9.52
N HIS A 100 -10.68 -9.12 10.67
CA HIS A 100 -9.30 -8.90 11.14
C HIS A 100 -8.30 -9.52 10.18
N HIS A 101 -8.53 -10.76 9.74
CA HIS A 101 -7.67 -11.43 8.76
C HIS A 101 -7.64 -10.67 7.43
N LYS A 102 -8.78 -10.15 6.99
CA LYS A 102 -8.84 -9.34 5.77
C LYS A 102 -7.93 -8.12 5.86
N ILE A 103 -8.04 -7.35 6.92
CA ILE A 103 -7.25 -6.13 7.09
C ILE A 103 -5.77 -6.45 7.31
N GLU A 104 -5.46 -7.40 8.18
CA GLU A 104 -4.07 -7.77 8.44
C GLU A 104 -3.36 -8.26 7.18
N SER A 105 -4.03 -9.08 6.38
CA SER A 105 -3.47 -9.55 5.11
C SER A 105 -3.21 -8.42 4.11
N CYS A 106 -4.05 -7.38 4.11
CA CYS A 106 -3.83 -6.20 3.28
C CYS A 106 -2.58 -5.42 3.72
N PHE A 107 -2.39 -5.20 5.02
CA PHE A 107 -1.19 -4.53 5.53
C PHE A 107 0.08 -5.35 5.27
N LYS A 108 0.03 -6.65 5.45
CA LYS A 108 1.16 -7.54 5.13
C LYS A 108 1.48 -7.51 3.64
N GLY A 109 0.45 -7.49 2.80
CA GLY A 109 0.60 -7.35 1.35
C GLY A 109 1.25 -6.03 0.97
N LEU A 110 0.83 -4.94 1.59
CA LEU A 110 1.45 -3.62 1.37
C LEU A 110 2.93 -3.65 1.72
N ALA A 111 3.28 -4.14 2.90
CA ALA A 111 4.67 -4.17 3.37
C ALA A 111 5.56 -5.02 2.46
N ARG A 112 5.10 -6.20 2.05
CA ARG A 112 5.87 -7.08 1.17
C ARG A 112 5.99 -6.53 -0.24
N SER A 113 4.93 -5.96 -0.79
CA SER A 113 4.97 -5.35 -2.12
C SER A 113 5.92 -4.14 -2.12
N LEU A 114 5.88 -3.31 -1.09
CA LEU A 114 6.86 -2.21 -0.93
C LEU A 114 8.28 -2.73 -0.92
N LYS A 115 8.56 -3.76 -0.13
CA LYS A 115 9.89 -4.36 -0.07
C LYS A 115 10.39 -4.73 -1.46
N TYR A 116 9.57 -5.41 -2.25
CA TYR A 116 9.96 -5.85 -3.59
C TYR A 116 10.06 -4.70 -4.59
N ALA A 117 9.08 -3.78 -4.57
CA ALA A 117 9.06 -2.65 -5.51
C ALA A 117 10.23 -1.69 -5.31
N LEU A 118 10.70 -1.55 -4.06
CA LEU A 118 11.79 -0.64 -3.71
C LEU A 118 13.17 -1.31 -3.76
N GLU A 119 13.26 -2.61 -4.00
CA GLU A 119 14.54 -3.28 -4.21
C GLU A 119 15.27 -2.69 -5.41
N ILE A 120 16.58 -2.55 -5.28
CA ILE A 120 17.41 -2.11 -6.40
C ILE A 120 17.57 -3.25 -7.41
N ASP A 121 17.26 -2.97 -8.65
CA ASP A 121 17.49 -3.90 -9.75
C ASP A 121 18.85 -3.59 -10.38
N LYS A 122 19.83 -4.44 -10.09
CA LYS A 122 21.20 -4.25 -10.55
C LYS A 122 21.34 -4.24 -12.09
N ARG A 123 20.36 -4.79 -12.81
CA ARG A 123 20.37 -4.83 -14.26
C ARG A 123 20.12 -3.47 -14.89
N ILE A 124 19.36 -2.61 -14.23
CA ILE A 124 19.08 -1.26 -14.71
C ILE A 124 19.99 -0.21 -14.06
N LYS A 125 20.83 -0.63 -13.10
CA LYS A 125 21.79 0.22 -12.38
C LYS A 125 21.11 1.46 -11.79
N ASN A 126 21.53 2.66 -12.23
CA ASN A 126 21.00 3.94 -11.75
C ASN A 126 19.94 4.53 -12.70
N ALA A 127 19.44 3.75 -13.65
CA ALA A 127 18.44 4.24 -14.58
C ALA A 127 17.09 4.45 -13.85
N ILE A 128 16.34 5.44 -14.27
CA ILE A 128 14.95 5.64 -13.83
C ILE A 128 14.10 4.60 -14.56
N PRO A 129 13.29 3.79 -13.84
CA PRO A 129 12.51 2.71 -14.45
C PRO A 129 11.27 3.25 -15.17
N SER A 130 11.51 4.07 -16.19
CA SER A 130 10.46 4.70 -16.98
C SER A 130 10.94 4.89 -18.42
N THR A 131 10.09 4.53 -19.39
CA THR A 131 10.37 4.79 -20.81
C THR A 131 10.41 6.28 -21.14
N LYS A 132 9.83 7.10 -20.26
CA LYS A 132 9.84 8.56 -20.40
C LYS A 132 11.06 9.22 -19.74
N GLY A 133 11.90 8.45 -19.05
CA GLY A 133 13.10 8.94 -18.36
C GLY A 133 12.81 9.72 -17.08
N LYS A 134 11.59 9.73 -16.61
CA LYS A 134 11.16 10.44 -15.38
C LYS A 134 9.97 9.76 -14.73
N LEU A 135 9.81 9.99 -13.45
CA LEU A 135 8.65 9.60 -12.64
C LEU A 135 8.20 10.75 -11.76
#